data_fc2478c2a22057c74d02e3112cb2bc5d
#
_entry.id   fc2478c2a22057c74d02e3112cb2bc5d
#
_cell.length_a   1.000
_cell.length_b   1.000
_cell.length_c   1.000
_cell.angle_alpha   90.00
_cell.angle_beta   90.00
_cell.angle_gamma   90.00
#
_symmetry.space_group_name_H-M   'P 1'
#
loop_
_entity.id
_entity.type
_entity.pdbx_description
1 polymer ?
#
loop_
_entity_poly.entity_id
_entity_poly.type
_entity_poly.pdbx_seq_one_letter_code
_entity_poly.pdbx_strand_id
1 'polypeptide(L)'
;RESLPELPGEKYRRYTEEMGIPEADARLLSKYRSVAEYFEEASRDCKSAKNAANWILGPIFARIPTEAEKENFSPPVPAEQLRELLLLHEKGSVSTNMAKRILEKMLDTGRPCSECISREELLPLSADALQKACREAIENLPQAAEDYKKGKTKALKALLGAVMRSTKGRAPAGEAEALLQKLLQ
;
A
#
# COMPACT_ATOMS: atom_id res chain seq x y z
N ARG A 1 4.68 35.06 -16.95
CA ARG A 1 3.67 35.26 -15.89
C ARG A 1 3.87 34.13 -14.90
N GLU A 2 4.57 34.38 -13.79
CA GLU A 2 4.61 33.50 -12.65
C GLU A 2 3.17 33.39 -12.13
N SER A 3 2.58 32.22 -12.24
CA SER A 3 1.28 31.97 -11.65
C SER A 3 1.42 32.06 -10.13
N LEU A 4 0.58 32.88 -9.51
CA LEU A 4 0.50 32.92 -8.04
C LEU A 4 0.29 31.49 -7.50
N PRO A 5 0.95 31.14 -6.39
CA PRO A 5 0.76 29.81 -5.79
C PRO A 5 -0.71 29.62 -5.41
N GLU A 6 -1.25 28.45 -5.76
CA GLU A 6 -2.62 28.05 -5.46
C GLU A 6 -2.90 28.15 -3.96
N LEU A 7 -4.01 28.78 -3.59
CA LEU A 7 -4.39 28.95 -2.19
C LEU A 7 -4.84 27.62 -1.56
N PRO A 8 -4.71 27.44 -0.23
CA PRO A 8 -5.13 26.21 0.44
C PRO A 8 -6.59 25.80 0.17
N GLY A 9 -7.49 26.79 0.05
CA GLY A 9 -8.91 26.55 -0.26
C GLY A 9 -9.15 26.06 -1.70
N GLU A 10 -8.32 26.51 -2.65
CA GLU A 10 -8.36 26.05 -4.04
C GLU A 10 -7.81 24.62 -4.13
N LYS A 11 -6.70 24.32 -3.45
CA LYS A 11 -6.15 22.97 -3.34
C LYS A 11 -7.15 22.00 -2.70
N TYR A 12 -7.82 22.41 -1.61
CA TYR A 12 -8.85 21.60 -0.97
C TYR A 12 -9.97 21.23 -1.94
N ARG A 13 -10.47 22.22 -2.71
CA ARG A 13 -11.52 21.99 -3.71
C ARG A 13 -11.05 21.04 -4.81
N ARG A 14 -9.88 21.26 -5.36
CA ARG A 14 -9.27 20.42 -6.39
C ARG A 14 -9.08 18.96 -5.88
N TYR A 15 -8.63 18.78 -4.65
CA TYR A 15 -8.44 17.45 -4.07
C TYR A 15 -9.75 16.71 -3.88
N THR A 16 -10.82 17.42 -3.47
CA THR A 16 -12.14 16.79 -3.27
C THR A 16 -12.89 16.55 -4.58
N GLU A 17 -12.97 17.56 -5.46
CA GLU A 17 -13.82 17.53 -6.64
C GLU A 17 -13.17 16.80 -7.84
N GLU A 18 -11.86 16.99 -8.05
CA GLU A 18 -11.16 16.43 -9.21
C GLU A 18 -10.41 15.14 -8.88
N MET A 19 -9.81 15.04 -7.69
CA MET A 19 -9.01 13.89 -7.29
C MET A 19 -9.80 12.86 -6.47
N GLY A 20 -11.03 13.14 -6.08
CA GLY A 20 -11.92 12.23 -5.35
C GLY A 20 -11.41 11.86 -3.95
N ILE A 21 -10.66 12.76 -3.31
CA ILE A 21 -10.16 12.57 -1.96
C ILE A 21 -11.26 12.92 -0.96
N PRO A 22 -11.49 12.14 0.10
CA PRO A 22 -12.43 12.48 1.15
C PRO A 22 -12.15 13.86 1.76
N GLU A 23 -13.19 14.61 2.11
CA GLU A 23 -13.06 15.98 2.64
C GLU A 23 -12.10 16.08 3.84
N ALA A 24 -12.19 15.12 4.77
CA ALA A 24 -11.32 15.11 5.95
C ALA A 24 -9.82 14.97 5.56
N ASP A 25 -9.52 14.11 4.59
CA ASP A 25 -8.17 13.86 4.10
C ASP A 25 -7.66 15.05 3.28
N ALA A 26 -8.51 15.60 2.39
CA ALA A 26 -8.20 16.79 1.60
C ALA A 26 -7.88 18.00 2.48
N ARG A 27 -8.60 18.17 3.60
CA ARG A 27 -8.35 19.23 4.58
C ARG A 27 -6.98 19.07 5.25
N LEU A 28 -6.60 17.85 5.61
CA LEU A 28 -5.28 17.58 6.22
C LEU A 28 -4.14 17.80 5.22
N LEU A 29 -4.32 17.38 3.97
CA LEU A 29 -3.32 17.54 2.91
C LEU A 29 -3.13 18.98 2.47
N SER A 30 -4.19 19.79 2.46
CA SER A 30 -4.14 21.21 2.04
C SER A 30 -3.79 22.18 3.16
N LYS A 31 -3.80 21.71 4.43
CA LYS A 31 -3.58 22.57 5.61
C LYS A 31 -2.19 23.22 5.62
N TYR A 32 -1.17 22.47 5.25
CA TYR A 32 0.22 22.92 5.21
C TYR A 32 0.75 22.86 3.78
N ARG A 33 1.41 23.93 3.36
CA ARG A 33 1.98 24.02 2.00
C ARG A 33 2.97 22.88 1.72
N SER A 34 3.86 22.59 2.66
CA SER A 34 4.87 21.52 2.52
C SER A 34 4.25 20.13 2.36
N VAL A 35 3.15 19.85 3.06
CA VAL A 35 2.39 18.60 2.92
C VAL A 35 1.70 18.53 1.57
N ALA A 36 1.10 19.65 1.12
CA ALA A 36 0.44 19.72 -0.17
C ALA A 36 1.43 19.49 -1.33
N GLU A 37 2.57 20.15 -1.30
CA GLU A 37 3.64 20.00 -2.30
C GLU A 37 4.16 18.55 -2.34
N TYR A 38 4.39 17.94 -1.19
CA TYR A 38 4.80 16.55 -1.08
C TYR A 38 3.74 15.58 -1.66
N PHE A 39 2.47 15.81 -1.31
CA PHE A 39 1.37 15.00 -1.83
C PHE A 39 1.23 15.11 -3.35
N GLU A 40 1.28 16.32 -3.90
CA GLU A 40 1.18 16.57 -5.34
C GLU A 40 2.32 15.90 -6.11
N GLU A 41 3.55 15.94 -5.58
CA GLU A 41 4.69 15.26 -6.19
C GLU A 41 4.57 13.73 -6.07
N ALA A 42 4.20 13.21 -4.90
CA ALA A 42 4.05 11.77 -4.68
C ALA A 42 2.89 11.16 -5.48
N SER A 43 1.82 11.91 -5.72
CA SER A 43 0.65 11.46 -6.49
C SER A 43 0.78 11.67 -8.00
N ARG A 44 1.83 12.35 -8.46
CA ARG A 44 2.07 12.58 -9.88
C ARG A 44 2.16 11.25 -10.63
N ASP A 45 1.44 11.13 -11.73
CA ASP A 45 1.35 9.94 -12.57
C ASP A 45 0.68 8.72 -11.93
N CYS A 46 0.21 8.82 -10.68
CA CYS A 46 -0.58 7.78 -10.04
C CYS A 46 -2.01 7.75 -10.58
N LYS A 47 -2.55 6.57 -10.79
CA LYS A 47 -3.96 6.39 -11.22
C LYS A 47 -4.94 6.82 -10.13
N SER A 48 -4.54 6.72 -8.87
CA SER A 48 -5.37 7.03 -7.70
C SER A 48 -4.64 7.93 -6.71
N ALA A 49 -4.93 9.23 -6.78
CA ALA A 49 -4.45 10.20 -5.79
C ALA A 49 -4.91 9.88 -4.36
N LYS A 50 -6.11 9.29 -4.21
CA LYS A 50 -6.61 8.79 -2.92
C LYS A 50 -5.70 7.73 -2.31
N ASN A 51 -5.10 6.88 -3.13
CA ASN A 51 -4.14 5.89 -2.64
C ASN A 51 -2.90 6.58 -2.06
N ALA A 52 -2.33 7.55 -2.78
CA ALA A 52 -1.20 8.34 -2.27
C ALA A 52 -1.55 9.07 -0.96
N ALA A 53 -2.74 9.68 -0.88
CA ALA A 53 -3.25 10.30 0.34
C ALA A 53 -3.25 9.35 1.54
N ASN A 54 -3.76 8.13 1.37
CA ASN A 54 -3.80 7.10 2.42
C ASN A 54 -2.40 6.73 2.93
N TRP A 55 -1.40 6.66 2.05
CA TRP A 55 -0.03 6.35 2.43
C TRP A 55 0.66 7.49 3.18
N ILE A 56 0.34 8.73 2.84
CA ILE A 56 0.88 9.92 3.52
C ILE A 56 0.21 10.11 4.87
N LEU A 57 -1.13 10.14 4.92
CA LEU A 57 -1.90 10.39 6.14
C LEU A 57 -1.83 9.24 7.16
N GLY A 58 -1.53 8.02 6.70
CA GLY A 58 -1.35 6.86 7.57
C GLY A 58 0.11 6.74 8.06
N PRO A 59 0.93 5.91 7.39
CA PRO A 59 2.26 5.53 7.91
C PRO A 59 3.25 6.70 8.01
N ILE A 60 3.20 7.69 7.09
CA ILE A 60 4.14 8.82 7.13
C ILE A 60 3.75 9.80 8.24
N PHE A 61 2.47 10.16 8.38
CA PHE A 61 2.01 11.04 9.46
C PHE A 61 2.17 10.39 10.83
N ALA A 62 2.13 9.07 10.94
CA ALA A 62 2.41 8.37 12.19
C ALA A 62 3.85 8.62 12.71
N ARG A 63 4.78 8.94 11.82
CA ARG A 63 6.19 9.28 12.14
C ARG A 63 6.41 10.78 12.37
N ILE A 64 5.40 11.60 12.09
CA ILE A 64 5.45 13.08 12.19
C ILE A 64 4.22 13.52 13.00
N PRO A 65 4.23 13.33 14.34
CA PRO A 65 3.04 13.51 15.15
C PRO A 65 2.72 14.97 15.48
N THR A 66 3.70 15.87 15.42
CA THR A 66 3.50 17.26 15.86
C THR A 66 3.10 18.18 14.70
N GLU A 67 2.33 19.23 15.02
CA GLU A 67 1.89 20.22 14.03
C GLU A 67 3.08 21.02 13.45
N ALA A 68 4.09 21.33 14.29
CA ALA A 68 5.30 22.03 13.86
C ALA A 68 6.11 21.23 12.83
N GLU A 69 6.20 19.91 13.00
CA GLU A 69 6.85 19.02 12.04
C GLU A 69 6.04 18.89 10.73
N LYS A 70 4.72 18.99 10.78
CA LYS A 70 3.86 19.01 9.57
C LYS A 70 3.96 20.34 8.84
N GLU A 71 4.17 21.44 9.54
CA GLU A 71 4.38 22.76 8.93
C GLU A 71 5.68 22.80 8.11
N ASN A 72 6.74 22.15 8.64
CA ASN A 72 8.02 21.94 7.97
C ASN A 72 8.16 20.48 7.50
N PHE A 73 7.17 19.97 6.80
CA PHE A 73 7.07 18.57 6.44
C PHE A 73 8.26 18.10 5.60
N SER A 74 9.13 17.35 6.24
CA SER A 74 10.33 16.77 5.63
C SER A 74 10.50 15.31 6.08
N PRO A 75 9.67 14.41 5.57
CA PRO A 75 9.80 13.00 5.91
C PRO A 75 11.14 12.42 5.38
N PRO A 76 11.67 11.36 6.02
CA PRO A 76 12.92 10.71 5.59
C PRO A 76 12.83 10.07 4.21
N VAL A 77 11.61 9.92 3.68
CA VAL A 77 11.34 9.42 2.33
C VAL A 77 10.95 10.58 1.43
N PRO A 78 11.74 10.92 0.40
CA PRO A 78 11.37 11.92 -0.59
C PRO A 78 10.08 11.57 -1.35
N ALA A 79 9.33 12.56 -1.78
CA ALA A 79 8.06 12.37 -2.51
C ALA A 79 8.23 11.52 -3.78
N GLU A 80 9.33 11.71 -4.51
CA GLU A 80 9.66 10.94 -5.71
C GLU A 80 9.82 9.44 -5.42
N GLN A 81 10.43 9.10 -4.28
CA GLN A 81 10.63 7.72 -3.87
C GLN A 81 9.30 7.07 -3.43
N LEU A 82 8.43 7.83 -2.76
CA LEU A 82 7.08 7.36 -2.47
C LEU A 82 6.29 7.13 -3.77
N ARG A 83 6.39 8.04 -4.74
CA ARG A 83 5.76 7.89 -6.07
C ARG A 83 6.23 6.61 -6.76
N GLU A 84 7.52 6.32 -6.78
CA GLU A 84 8.07 5.08 -7.36
C GLU A 84 7.42 3.84 -6.74
N LEU A 85 7.32 3.79 -5.41
CA LEU A 85 6.67 2.69 -4.70
C LEU A 85 5.18 2.58 -5.04
N LEU A 86 4.46 3.70 -5.11
CA LEU A 86 3.04 3.73 -5.48
C LEU A 86 2.81 3.23 -6.90
N LEU A 87 3.65 3.62 -7.85
CA LEU A 87 3.57 3.15 -9.24
C LEU A 87 3.86 1.66 -9.37
N LEU A 88 4.83 1.13 -8.61
CA LEU A 88 5.09 -0.32 -8.55
C LEU A 88 3.90 -1.09 -7.97
N HIS A 89 3.26 -0.54 -6.95
CA HIS A 89 2.05 -1.11 -6.37
C HIS A 89 0.87 -1.09 -7.38
N GLU A 90 0.65 0.02 -8.06
CA GLU A 90 -0.42 0.16 -9.06
C GLU A 90 -0.24 -0.74 -10.29
N LYS A 91 1.01 -1.01 -10.67
CA LYS A 91 1.36 -1.99 -11.71
C LYS A 91 1.19 -3.44 -11.26
N GLY A 92 0.89 -3.67 -9.98
CA GLY A 92 0.78 -5.02 -9.41
C GLY A 92 2.11 -5.73 -9.19
N SER A 93 3.25 -5.05 -9.41
CA SER A 93 4.58 -5.60 -9.16
C SER A 93 4.85 -5.83 -7.67
N VAL A 94 4.16 -5.09 -6.82
CA VAL A 94 4.28 -5.15 -5.36
C VAL A 94 2.87 -5.21 -4.75
N SER A 95 2.62 -6.20 -3.88
CA SER A 95 1.35 -6.29 -3.16
C SER A 95 1.24 -5.19 -2.09
N THR A 96 0.02 -4.88 -1.63
CA THR A 96 -0.21 -3.86 -0.59
C THR A 96 0.59 -4.12 0.69
N ASN A 97 0.66 -5.38 1.15
CA ASN A 97 1.42 -5.73 2.35
C ASN A 97 2.93 -5.56 2.15
N MET A 98 3.42 -5.92 0.96
CA MET A 98 4.82 -5.72 0.62
C MET A 98 5.16 -4.24 0.51
N ALA A 99 4.32 -3.45 -0.16
CA ALA A 99 4.52 -2.01 -0.29
C ALA A 99 4.57 -1.31 1.09
N LYS A 100 3.72 -1.72 2.05
CA LYS A 100 3.79 -1.23 3.44
C LYS A 100 5.13 -1.54 4.09
N ARG A 101 5.62 -2.78 3.97
CA ARG A 101 6.92 -3.18 4.52
C ARG A 101 8.09 -2.43 3.88
N ILE A 102 8.02 -2.19 2.57
CA ILE A 102 9.03 -1.41 1.86
C ILE A 102 9.02 0.02 2.36
N LEU A 103 7.84 0.66 2.47
CA LEU A 103 7.73 2.01 3.00
C LEU A 103 8.26 2.11 4.43
N GLU A 104 7.94 1.16 5.32
CA GLU A 104 8.51 1.12 6.67
C GLU A 104 10.03 1.07 6.65
N LYS A 105 10.63 0.21 5.82
CA LYS A 105 12.09 0.17 5.64
C LYS A 105 12.65 1.50 5.12
N MET A 106 11.99 2.12 4.15
CA MET A 106 12.41 3.42 3.62
C MET A 106 12.36 4.50 4.71
N LEU A 107 11.30 4.50 5.54
CA LEU A 107 11.13 5.44 6.66
C LEU A 107 12.17 5.21 7.78
N ASP A 108 12.56 3.95 8.03
CA ASP A 108 13.54 3.61 9.07
C ASP A 108 14.98 3.85 8.63
N THR A 109 15.28 3.64 7.35
CA THR A 109 16.66 3.67 6.84
C THR A 109 17.00 4.90 6.02
N GLY A 110 16.00 5.65 5.54
CA GLY A 110 16.18 6.75 4.58
C GLY A 110 16.67 6.30 3.19
N ARG A 111 16.65 4.98 2.91
CA ARG A 111 17.13 4.44 1.63
C ARG A 111 16.07 4.52 0.54
N PRO A 112 16.48 4.62 -0.72
CA PRO A 112 15.55 4.67 -1.84
C PRO A 112 14.77 3.36 -2.00
N CYS A 113 13.62 3.44 -2.66
CA CYS A 113 12.73 2.31 -2.93
C CYS A 113 13.47 1.14 -3.59
N SER A 114 14.33 1.43 -4.57
CA SER A 114 15.13 0.43 -5.30
C SER A 114 16.08 -0.40 -4.42
N GLU A 115 16.59 0.17 -3.32
CA GLU A 115 17.45 -0.55 -2.37
C GLU A 115 16.66 -1.30 -1.30
N CYS A 116 15.44 -0.88 -1.03
CA CYS A 116 14.55 -1.52 -0.06
C CYS A 116 13.83 -2.74 -0.62
N ILE A 117 13.80 -2.89 -1.96
CA ILE A 117 13.18 -4.00 -2.68
C ILE A 117 14.27 -4.96 -3.13
N SER A 118 14.21 -6.22 -2.72
CA SER A 118 15.08 -7.24 -3.29
C SER A 118 14.58 -7.66 -4.69
N ARG A 119 15.51 -8.02 -5.59
CA ARG A 119 15.14 -8.53 -6.93
C ARG A 119 14.20 -9.73 -6.88
N GLU A 120 14.35 -10.57 -5.86
CA GLU A 120 13.49 -11.74 -5.64
C GLU A 120 12.06 -11.35 -5.25
N GLU A 121 11.89 -10.19 -4.63
CA GLU A 121 10.57 -9.66 -4.24
C GLU A 121 9.82 -9.04 -5.43
N LEU A 122 10.49 -8.58 -6.46
CA LEU A 122 9.88 -8.06 -7.69
C LEU A 122 9.44 -9.15 -8.67
N LEU A 123 9.92 -10.37 -8.51
CA LEU A 123 9.49 -11.48 -9.36
C LEU A 123 8.07 -11.89 -8.97
N PRO A 124 7.14 -11.97 -9.93
CA PRO A 124 5.82 -12.53 -9.67
C PRO A 124 5.98 -13.95 -9.13
N LEU A 125 5.17 -14.30 -8.15
CA LEU A 125 5.16 -15.66 -7.63
C LEU A 125 4.73 -16.60 -8.76
N SER A 126 5.54 -17.61 -9.07
CA SER A 126 5.16 -18.58 -10.09
C SER A 126 3.88 -19.32 -9.67
N ALA A 127 3.09 -19.75 -10.64
CA ALA A 127 1.86 -20.50 -10.38
C ALA A 127 2.11 -21.74 -9.52
N ASP A 128 3.25 -22.42 -9.73
CA ASP A 128 3.67 -23.59 -8.95
C ASP A 128 4.01 -23.22 -7.50
N ALA A 129 4.71 -22.10 -7.29
CA ALA A 129 5.03 -21.62 -5.96
C ALA A 129 3.78 -21.17 -5.19
N LEU A 130 2.83 -20.55 -5.86
CA LEU A 130 1.53 -20.19 -5.29
C LEU A 130 0.74 -21.45 -4.90
N GLN A 131 0.68 -22.43 -5.79
CA GLN A 131 0.01 -23.72 -5.53
C GLN A 131 0.63 -24.47 -4.35
N LYS A 132 1.95 -24.50 -4.27
CA LYS A 132 2.68 -25.08 -3.14
C LYS A 132 2.34 -24.38 -1.83
N ALA A 133 2.37 -23.06 -1.81
CA ALA A 133 2.03 -22.25 -0.63
C ALA A 133 0.57 -22.48 -0.19
N CYS A 134 -0.38 -22.65 -1.10
CA CYS A 134 -1.76 -22.97 -0.78
C CYS A 134 -1.90 -24.38 -0.17
N ARG A 135 -1.19 -25.39 -0.70
CA ARG A 135 -1.19 -26.73 -0.14
C ARG A 135 -0.58 -26.77 1.27
N GLU A 136 0.57 -26.14 1.47
CA GLU A 136 1.21 -26.01 2.77
C GLU A 136 0.29 -25.30 3.78
N ALA A 137 -0.45 -24.26 3.36
CA ALA A 137 -1.40 -23.58 4.23
C ALA A 137 -2.56 -24.50 4.67
N ILE A 138 -3.05 -25.35 3.78
CA ILE A 138 -4.10 -26.35 4.09
C ILE A 138 -3.56 -27.42 5.04
N GLU A 139 -2.35 -27.92 4.83
CA GLU A 139 -1.69 -28.91 5.69
C GLU A 139 -1.39 -28.35 7.08
N ASN A 140 -0.94 -27.11 7.18
CA ASN A 140 -0.62 -26.45 8.45
C ASN A 140 -1.86 -26.02 9.26
N LEU A 141 -3.00 -25.86 8.61
CA LEU A 141 -4.26 -25.44 9.23
C LEU A 141 -5.42 -26.38 8.87
N PRO A 142 -5.35 -27.67 9.23
CA PRO A 142 -6.36 -28.66 8.86
C PRO A 142 -7.74 -28.31 9.43
N GLN A 143 -7.80 -27.74 10.62
CA GLN A 143 -9.04 -27.28 11.24
C GLN A 143 -9.74 -26.21 10.42
N ALA A 144 -8.99 -25.25 9.86
CA ALA A 144 -9.55 -24.19 9.00
C ALA A 144 -10.05 -24.78 7.68
N ALA A 145 -9.34 -25.77 7.13
CA ALA A 145 -9.76 -26.46 5.91
C ALA A 145 -11.08 -27.22 6.13
N GLU A 146 -11.23 -27.94 7.25
CA GLU A 146 -12.47 -28.63 7.62
C GLU A 146 -13.62 -27.65 7.88
N ASP A 147 -13.35 -26.55 8.60
CA ASP A 147 -14.35 -25.53 8.90
C ASP A 147 -14.88 -24.88 7.62
N TYR A 148 -14.01 -24.68 6.62
CA TYR A 148 -14.44 -24.18 5.32
C TYR A 148 -15.34 -25.17 4.59
N LYS A 149 -14.99 -26.49 4.59
CA LYS A 149 -15.83 -27.56 4.02
C LYS A 149 -17.19 -27.69 4.70
N LYS A 150 -17.28 -27.30 5.98
CA LYS A 150 -18.53 -27.19 6.76
C LYS A 150 -19.31 -25.90 6.51
N GLY A 151 -18.90 -25.08 5.54
CA GLY A 151 -19.58 -23.85 5.14
C GLY A 151 -19.15 -22.58 5.90
N LYS A 152 -18.12 -22.64 6.75
CA LYS A 152 -17.61 -21.47 7.47
C LYS A 152 -16.66 -20.66 6.59
N THR A 153 -17.18 -19.71 5.83
CA THR A 153 -16.39 -18.89 4.90
C THR A 153 -15.28 -18.05 5.57
N LYS A 154 -15.40 -17.75 6.88
CA LYS A 154 -14.35 -17.06 7.65
C LYS A 154 -13.05 -17.87 7.75
N ALA A 155 -13.13 -19.20 7.67
CA ALA A 155 -11.96 -20.08 7.72
C ALA A 155 -11.05 -19.90 6.48
N LEU A 156 -11.61 -19.53 5.33
CA LEU A 156 -10.85 -19.22 4.12
C LEU A 156 -9.89 -18.05 4.34
N LYS A 157 -10.29 -17.03 5.12
CA LYS A 157 -9.43 -15.90 5.47
C LYS A 157 -8.22 -16.30 6.29
N ALA A 158 -8.37 -17.30 7.17
CA ALA A 158 -7.25 -17.83 7.96
C ALA A 158 -6.24 -18.55 7.07
N LEU A 159 -6.70 -19.36 6.12
CA LEU A 159 -5.86 -20.03 5.13
C LEU A 159 -5.17 -19.01 4.21
N LEU A 160 -5.90 -18.03 3.71
CA LEU A 160 -5.34 -16.93 2.91
C LEU A 160 -4.25 -16.18 3.70
N GLY A 161 -4.49 -15.89 4.97
CA GLY A 161 -3.50 -15.29 5.87
C GLY A 161 -2.22 -16.13 6.03
N ALA A 162 -2.34 -17.45 6.05
CA ALA A 162 -1.19 -18.35 6.08
C ALA A 162 -0.41 -18.31 4.76
N VAL A 163 -1.09 -18.35 3.60
CA VAL A 163 -0.47 -18.20 2.28
C VAL A 163 0.25 -16.85 2.16
N MET A 164 -0.39 -15.77 2.60
CA MET A 164 0.22 -14.44 2.57
C MET A 164 1.47 -14.35 3.44
N ARG A 165 1.50 -15.02 4.59
CA ARG A 165 2.69 -15.10 5.47
C ARG A 165 3.81 -15.91 4.84
N SER A 166 3.53 -17.11 4.32
CA SER A 166 4.54 -18.00 3.71
C SER A 166 5.15 -17.37 2.45
N THR A 167 4.36 -16.65 1.66
CA THR A 167 4.82 -15.96 0.45
C THR A 167 5.36 -14.55 0.73
N LYS A 168 5.45 -14.14 2.01
CA LYS A 168 5.88 -12.77 2.40
C LYS A 168 5.07 -11.66 1.72
N GLY A 169 3.78 -11.90 1.48
CA GLY A 169 2.87 -10.97 0.84
C GLY A 169 2.99 -10.86 -0.69
N ARG A 170 3.76 -11.74 -1.34
CA ARG A 170 3.91 -11.74 -2.81
C ARG A 170 2.74 -12.38 -3.56
N ALA A 171 1.98 -13.26 -2.90
CA ALA A 171 0.83 -13.89 -3.52
C ALA A 171 -0.26 -12.86 -3.84
N PRO A 172 -0.81 -12.81 -5.07
CA PRO A 172 -2.01 -12.05 -5.37
C PRO A 172 -3.18 -12.63 -4.57
N ALA A 173 -3.79 -11.81 -3.69
CA ALA A 173 -4.83 -12.30 -2.76
C ALA A 173 -6.01 -12.96 -3.48
N GLY A 174 -6.46 -12.39 -4.62
CA GLY A 174 -7.57 -12.95 -5.40
C GLY A 174 -7.24 -14.30 -6.04
N GLU A 175 -6.04 -14.47 -6.58
CA GLU A 175 -5.60 -15.75 -7.16
C GLU A 175 -5.39 -16.82 -6.09
N ALA A 176 -4.80 -16.45 -4.96
CA ALA A 176 -4.61 -17.33 -3.82
C ALA A 176 -5.96 -17.80 -3.25
N GLU A 177 -6.94 -16.90 -3.14
CA GLU A 177 -8.29 -17.23 -2.68
C GLU A 177 -9.00 -18.20 -3.64
N ALA A 178 -8.97 -17.91 -4.94
CA ALA A 178 -9.56 -18.78 -5.96
C ALA A 178 -8.92 -20.17 -5.98
N LEU A 179 -7.59 -20.23 -5.80
CA LEU A 179 -6.86 -21.50 -5.78
C LEU A 179 -7.15 -22.31 -4.51
N LEU A 180 -7.24 -21.66 -3.34
CA LEU A 180 -7.64 -22.30 -2.09
C LEU A 180 -9.05 -22.88 -2.20
N GLN A 181 -10.01 -22.15 -2.77
CA GLN A 181 -11.37 -22.62 -3.00
C GLN A 181 -11.37 -23.86 -3.88
N LYS A 182 -10.56 -23.85 -4.95
CA LYS A 182 -10.44 -25.01 -5.87
C LYS A 182 -9.80 -26.24 -5.22
N LEU A 183 -8.86 -26.05 -4.32
CA LEU A 183 -8.18 -27.15 -3.62
C LEU A 183 -9.01 -27.72 -2.46
N LEU A 184 -10.01 -27.00 -1.96
CA LEU A 184 -10.86 -27.40 -0.84
C LEU A 184 -12.21 -27.99 -1.29
N GLN A 185 -12.55 -27.89 -2.57
CA GLN A 185 -13.70 -28.56 -3.19
C GLN A 185 -13.43 -30.07 -3.34
#